data_f50e6ea182e17dcabda2d2e8c4d904a7
#
_entry.id   f50e6ea182e17dcabda2d2e8c4d904a7
#
_cell.length_a   1.000
_cell.length_b   1.000
_cell.length_c   1.000
_cell.angle_alpha   90.00
_cell.angle_beta   90.00
_cell.angle_gamma   90.00
#
_symmetry.space_group_name_H-M   'P 1'
#
loop_
_entity.id
_entity.type
_entity.pdbx_description
1 polymer ?
#
loop_
_entity_poly.entity_id
_entity_poly.type
_entity_poly.pdbx_seq_one_letter_code
_entity_poly.pdbx_strand_id
1 'polypeptide(L)'
;MSKRVDQLTIKDKTHSYMKLIIPMAGRGSRLRPHTLTVPKPLIPVAGKPIVQRLAEDLTSSYDGQVEEIAFIIGDFGPGVEKQLIQIAEGLGAKGSVYRQDQPLGTAHAILCAADSLSGNCIVAFADTLFKANFSFDPNEDGLIWVQKVEDPSAFGVVKVDENNVITDFVEKSPTFVSDLAIVGIYYFNDGENLKNELQYLLDNDIKDRGEYQLTNALENMKQKGLKFKPGKIDEWLDCGNKEAVVYTNKRMLDLKKDQDLVSSDLKLENSQLIPPCFIGKNVVISNSIVGPYVSIGDNSSVADSVISNSVIQHNTKVNAANLENSMLGSEVDYVGKKSEISIGDYSKYIV
;
A
#
# COMPACT_ATOMS: atom_id res chain seq x y z
N MET A 1 -28.44 40.75 -42.01
CA MET A 1 -27.19 40.39 -41.29
C MET A 1 -27.57 39.52 -40.10
N SER A 2 -27.56 38.20 -40.29
CA SER A 2 -27.92 37.22 -39.28
C SER A 2 -26.63 36.76 -38.56
N LYS A 3 -26.54 37.00 -37.26
CA LYS A 3 -25.45 36.49 -36.43
C LYS A 3 -25.77 35.02 -36.09
N ARG A 4 -24.93 34.11 -36.63
CA ARG A 4 -24.87 32.74 -36.15
C ARG A 4 -24.25 32.76 -34.74
N VAL A 5 -25.00 32.26 -33.79
CA VAL A 5 -24.53 31.93 -32.46
C VAL A 5 -23.97 30.51 -32.58
N ASP A 6 -22.66 30.38 -32.44
CA ASP A 6 -22.00 29.10 -32.35
C ASP A 6 -22.40 28.45 -31.03
N GLN A 7 -23.16 27.36 -31.12
CA GLN A 7 -23.42 26.45 -30.01
C GLN A 7 -22.13 25.71 -29.74
N LEU A 8 -21.40 26.13 -28.71
CA LEU A 8 -20.37 25.31 -28.07
C LEU A 8 -21.05 24.07 -27.47
N THR A 9 -20.86 22.96 -28.11
CA THR A 9 -21.22 21.63 -27.60
C THR A 9 -20.40 21.40 -26.34
N ILE A 10 -21.04 21.55 -25.19
CA ILE A 10 -20.54 21.02 -23.93
C ILE A 10 -20.49 19.50 -24.13
N LYS A 11 -19.30 18.95 -24.33
CA LYS A 11 -19.09 17.49 -24.20
C LYS A 11 -19.48 17.17 -22.76
N ASP A 12 -20.61 16.49 -22.59
CA ASP A 12 -20.94 15.80 -21.36
C ASP A 12 -19.71 14.94 -21.00
N LYS A 13 -18.99 15.33 -19.94
CA LYS A 13 -18.05 14.43 -19.28
C LYS A 13 -18.93 13.32 -18.69
N THR A 14 -19.09 12.23 -19.43
CA THR A 14 -19.61 11.00 -18.85
C THR A 14 -18.70 10.69 -17.68
N HIS A 15 -19.22 10.86 -16.47
CA HIS A 15 -18.49 10.52 -15.25
C HIS A 15 -18.21 9.02 -15.33
N SER A 16 -16.97 8.67 -15.57
CA SER A 16 -16.54 7.28 -15.54
C SER A 16 -16.50 6.86 -14.08
N TYR A 17 -17.34 5.89 -13.72
CA TYR A 17 -17.35 5.28 -12.39
C TYR A 17 -16.29 4.20 -12.29
N MET A 18 -15.64 4.11 -11.13
CA MET A 18 -14.58 3.15 -10.84
C MET A 18 -14.85 2.45 -9.52
N LYS A 19 -14.58 1.15 -9.44
CA LYS A 19 -14.54 0.40 -8.19
C LYS A 19 -13.10 0.04 -7.85
N LEU A 20 -12.72 0.21 -6.59
CA LEU A 20 -11.44 -0.28 -6.08
C LEU A 20 -11.67 -1.59 -5.35
N ILE A 21 -10.95 -2.62 -5.75
CA ILE A 21 -10.99 -3.96 -5.16
C ILE A 21 -9.64 -4.18 -4.47
N ILE A 22 -9.65 -4.28 -3.14
CA ILE A 22 -8.43 -4.29 -2.34
C ILE A 22 -8.30 -5.62 -1.58
N PRO A 23 -7.63 -6.64 -2.18
CA PRO A 23 -7.31 -7.88 -1.48
C PRO A 23 -6.29 -7.61 -0.39
N MET A 24 -6.63 -7.97 0.86
CA MET A 24 -5.80 -7.71 2.03
C MET A 24 -5.86 -8.82 3.10
N ALA A 25 -6.35 -10.00 2.75
CA ALA A 25 -6.55 -11.12 3.69
C ALA A 25 -5.25 -11.78 4.17
N GLY A 26 -4.11 -11.45 3.59
CA GLY A 26 -2.81 -12.04 3.91
C GLY A 26 -2.37 -11.80 5.35
N ARG A 27 -1.74 -12.82 5.96
CA ARG A 27 -1.30 -12.79 7.37
C ARG A 27 -0.13 -11.83 7.66
N GLY A 28 0.63 -11.38 6.66
CA GLY A 28 1.77 -10.48 6.83
C GLY A 28 2.89 -11.06 7.70
N SER A 29 3.16 -12.36 7.61
CA SER A 29 4.07 -13.09 8.52
C SER A 29 5.51 -12.56 8.52
N ARG A 30 6.00 -12.01 7.40
CA ARG A 30 7.34 -11.41 7.29
C ARG A 30 7.51 -10.13 8.10
N LEU A 31 6.42 -9.50 8.52
CA LEU A 31 6.42 -8.28 9.33
C LEU A 31 6.19 -8.57 10.84
N ARG A 32 6.19 -9.83 11.25
CA ARG A 32 6.16 -10.17 12.68
C ARG A 32 7.38 -9.60 13.40
N PRO A 33 7.22 -9.15 14.67
CA PRO A 33 6.07 -9.32 15.57
C PRO A 33 4.93 -8.32 15.36
N HIS A 34 5.08 -7.27 14.56
CA HIS A 34 4.12 -6.17 14.41
C HIS A 34 2.74 -6.62 13.87
N THR A 35 2.71 -7.75 13.15
CA THR A 35 1.46 -8.32 12.60
C THR A 35 0.89 -9.48 13.41
N LEU A 36 1.26 -9.59 14.67
CA LEU A 36 0.64 -10.55 15.58
C LEU A 36 -0.75 -10.08 16.07
N THR A 37 -0.91 -8.79 16.27
CA THR A 37 -2.13 -8.16 16.80
C THR A 37 -2.80 -7.22 15.81
N VAL A 38 -2.05 -6.69 14.83
CA VAL A 38 -2.56 -5.74 13.84
C VAL A 38 -2.34 -6.32 12.44
N PRO A 39 -3.37 -6.43 11.59
CA PRO A 39 -3.18 -6.84 10.21
C PRO A 39 -2.21 -5.93 9.45
N LYS A 40 -1.34 -6.49 8.61
CA LYS A 40 -0.33 -5.75 7.85
C LYS A 40 -0.87 -4.49 7.16
N PRO A 41 -2.01 -4.51 6.45
CA PRO A 41 -2.55 -3.31 5.80
C PRO A 41 -2.92 -2.17 6.74
N LEU A 42 -3.07 -2.44 8.03
CA LEU A 42 -3.38 -1.44 9.05
C LEU A 42 -2.13 -0.90 9.77
N ILE A 43 -0.95 -1.40 9.46
CA ILE A 43 0.31 -0.84 9.98
C ILE A 43 0.45 0.59 9.47
N PRO A 44 0.74 1.57 10.35
CA PRO A 44 0.85 2.96 9.93
C PRO A 44 2.18 3.26 9.24
N VAL A 45 2.10 4.03 8.15
CA VAL A 45 3.22 4.62 7.42
C VAL A 45 2.97 6.12 7.32
N ALA A 46 3.89 6.92 7.81
CA ALA A 46 3.73 8.38 7.92
C ALA A 46 2.37 8.78 8.54
N GLY A 47 1.95 8.04 9.58
CA GLY A 47 0.75 8.34 10.38
C GLY A 47 -0.58 7.78 9.88
N LYS A 48 -0.62 7.11 8.72
CA LYS A 48 -1.87 6.50 8.22
C LYS A 48 -1.66 5.02 7.90
N PRO A 49 -2.68 4.16 8.07
CA PRO A 49 -2.64 2.78 7.61
C PRO A 49 -2.20 2.64 6.14
N ILE A 50 -1.43 1.60 5.82
CA ILE A 50 -0.99 1.32 4.44
C ILE A 50 -2.19 1.32 3.50
N VAL A 51 -3.27 0.60 3.84
CA VAL A 51 -4.47 0.50 3.01
C VAL A 51 -5.17 1.84 2.81
N GLN A 52 -5.15 2.72 3.82
CA GLN A 52 -5.73 4.06 3.69
C GLN A 52 -4.91 4.91 2.72
N ARG A 53 -3.58 4.88 2.80
CA ARG A 53 -2.72 5.59 1.86
C ARG A 53 -2.89 5.08 0.44
N LEU A 54 -2.96 3.75 0.26
CA LEU A 54 -3.22 3.14 -1.04
C LEU A 54 -4.56 3.64 -1.63
N ALA A 55 -5.63 3.60 -0.85
CA ALA A 55 -6.95 4.07 -1.30
C ALA A 55 -6.97 5.57 -1.60
N GLU A 56 -6.33 6.41 -0.76
CA GLU A 56 -6.18 7.85 -0.98
C GLU A 56 -5.43 8.16 -2.28
N ASP A 57 -4.28 7.50 -2.49
CA ASP A 57 -3.44 7.74 -3.66
C ASP A 57 -4.13 7.27 -4.95
N LEU A 58 -4.82 6.12 -4.95
CA LEU A 58 -5.60 5.65 -6.10
C LEU A 58 -6.79 6.57 -6.41
N THR A 59 -7.56 6.96 -5.37
CA THR A 59 -8.72 7.84 -5.55
C THR A 59 -8.31 9.22 -6.04
N SER A 60 -7.23 9.79 -5.50
CA SER A 60 -6.75 11.12 -5.91
C SER A 60 -6.10 11.17 -7.29
N SER A 61 -5.63 10.02 -7.78
CA SER A 61 -4.98 9.89 -9.08
C SER A 61 -5.93 9.57 -10.22
N TYR A 62 -7.21 9.30 -9.92
CA TYR A 62 -8.24 9.01 -10.91
C TYR A 62 -9.07 10.27 -11.21
N ASP A 63 -9.19 10.65 -12.47
CA ASP A 63 -9.93 11.85 -12.89
C ASP A 63 -11.46 11.70 -12.83
N GLY A 64 -11.97 10.49 -12.57
CA GLY A 64 -13.39 10.16 -12.44
C GLY A 64 -13.82 10.05 -10.97
N GLN A 65 -14.92 9.34 -10.76
CA GLN A 65 -15.46 9.07 -9.41
C GLN A 65 -15.23 7.62 -9.01
N VAL A 66 -14.63 7.40 -7.85
CA VAL A 66 -14.61 6.09 -7.20
C VAL A 66 -15.93 5.91 -6.47
N GLU A 67 -16.78 4.99 -6.93
CA GLU A 67 -18.11 4.76 -6.33
C GLU A 67 -18.08 3.77 -5.17
N GLU A 68 -17.16 2.80 -5.22
CA GLU A 68 -17.06 1.73 -4.22
C GLU A 68 -15.60 1.36 -3.97
N ILE A 69 -15.26 1.12 -2.70
CA ILE A 69 -14.00 0.48 -2.29
C ILE A 69 -14.36 -0.81 -1.57
N ALA A 70 -14.06 -1.93 -2.21
CA ALA A 70 -14.31 -3.28 -1.71
C ALA A 70 -13.02 -3.86 -1.09
N PHE A 71 -13.04 -4.10 0.20
CA PHE A 71 -11.92 -4.68 0.94
C PHE A 71 -12.15 -6.17 1.15
N ILE A 72 -11.17 -7.01 0.83
CA ILE A 72 -11.23 -8.44 1.07
C ILE A 72 -10.28 -8.76 2.22
N ILE A 73 -10.85 -9.10 3.38
CA ILE A 73 -10.12 -9.34 4.63
C ILE A 73 -10.09 -10.82 5.00
N GLY A 74 -9.11 -11.18 5.84
CA GLY A 74 -9.13 -12.42 6.61
C GLY A 74 -9.87 -12.26 7.94
N ASP A 75 -9.62 -13.17 8.88
CA ASP A 75 -10.06 -12.97 10.25
C ASP A 75 -9.16 -11.96 10.97
N PHE A 76 -9.59 -10.71 10.96
CA PHE A 76 -8.83 -9.56 11.52
C PHE A 76 -9.38 -9.07 12.85
N GLY A 77 -10.37 -9.76 13.38
CA GLY A 77 -11.01 -9.41 14.65
C GLY A 77 -12.02 -8.23 14.55
N PRO A 78 -12.64 -7.88 15.67
CA PRO A 78 -13.69 -6.87 15.71
C PRO A 78 -13.14 -5.46 15.45
N GLY A 79 -13.94 -4.64 14.78
CA GLY A 79 -13.66 -3.23 14.57
C GLY A 79 -12.94 -2.92 13.25
N VAL A 80 -12.20 -3.85 12.65
CA VAL A 80 -11.48 -3.62 11.38
C VAL A 80 -12.44 -3.29 10.23
N GLU A 81 -13.55 -4.01 10.11
CA GLU A 81 -14.57 -3.74 9.08
C GLU A 81 -15.08 -2.31 9.16
N LYS A 82 -15.42 -1.85 10.38
CA LYS A 82 -15.90 -0.48 10.59
C LYS A 82 -14.84 0.55 10.20
N GLN A 83 -13.57 0.32 10.55
CA GLN A 83 -12.47 1.20 10.18
C GLN A 83 -12.30 1.29 8.65
N LEU A 84 -12.39 0.18 7.94
CA LEU A 84 -12.26 0.13 6.48
C LEU A 84 -13.44 0.86 5.79
N ILE A 85 -14.67 0.66 6.27
CA ILE A 85 -15.83 1.39 5.78
C ILE A 85 -15.65 2.90 5.98
N GLN A 86 -15.20 3.34 7.17
CA GLN A 86 -14.92 4.75 7.44
C GLN A 86 -13.85 5.34 6.53
N ILE A 87 -12.81 4.56 6.17
CA ILE A 87 -11.80 4.99 5.20
C ILE A 87 -12.45 5.27 3.84
N ALA A 88 -13.28 4.34 3.34
CA ALA A 88 -13.96 4.51 2.05
C ALA A 88 -14.94 5.70 2.05
N GLU A 89 -15.76 5.83 3.09
CA GLU A 89 -16.70 6.94 3.26
C GLU A 89 -15.98 8.29 3.35
N GLY A 90 -14.83 8.35 4.03
CA GLY A 90 -13.96 9.53 4.09
C GLY A 90 -13.39 9.96 2.74
N LEU A 91 -13.36 9.06 1.76
CA LEU A 91 -12.96 9.30 0.37
C LEU A 91 -14.16 9.56 -0.57
N GLY A 92 -15.38 9.59 -0.03
CA GLY A 92 -16.61 9.81 -0.80
C GLY A 92 -17.11 8.58 -1.55
N ALA A 93 -16.63 7.38 -1.21
CA ALA A 93 -17.00 6.12 -1.82
C ALA A 93 -17.79 5.23 -0.86
N LYS A 94 -18.60 4.31 -1.39
CA LYS A 94 -19.23 3.24 -0.60
C LYS A 94 -18.15 2.26 -0.14
N GLY A 95 -18.10 1.95 1.15
CA GLY A 95 -17.25 0.88 1.70
C GLY A 95 -17.97 -0.47 1.71
N SER A 96 -17.36 -1.51 1.13
CA SER A 96 -17.83 -2.89 1.20
C SER A 96 -16.72 -3.79 1.74
N VAL A 97 -17.07 -4.75 2.58
CA VAL A 97 -16.10 -5.68 3.17
C VAL A 97 -16.52 -7.11 2.89
N TYR A 98 -15.60 -7.89 2.35
CA TYR A 98 -15.74 -9.30 2.02
C TYR A 98 -14.73 -10.12 2.79
N ARG A 99 -15.00 -11.42 2.99
CA ARG A 99 -14.10 -12.30 3.74
C ARG A 99 -13.52 -13.40 2.86
N GLN A 100 -12.21 -13.57 2.95
CA GLN A 100 -11.52 -14.74 2.44
C GLN A 100 -11.22 -15.67 3.62
N ASP A 101 -12.08 -16.63 3.89
CA ASP A 101 -11.93 -17.55 5.03
C ASP A 101 -10.84 -18.60 4.79
N GLN A 102 -10.59 -18.96 3.53
CA GLN A 102 -9.55 -19.90 3.14
C GLN A 102 -8.52 -19.22 2.24
N PRO A 103 -7.22 -19.32 2.55
CA PRO A 103 -6.15 -18.67 1.77
C PRO A 103 -5.82 -19.48 0.49
N LEU A 104 -6.77 -19.51 -0.45
CA LEU A 104 -6.65 -20.31 -1.69
C LEU A 104 -5.96 -19.58 -2.84
N GLY A 105 -5.40 -18.41 -2.60
CA GLY A 105 -4.64 -17.63 -3.59
C GLY A 105 -5.28 -16.30 -3.94
N THR A 106 -4.60 -15.56 -4.81
CA THR A 106 -4.94 -14.17 -5.17
C THR A 106 -6.23 -14.08 -6.00
N ALA A 107 -6.44 -15.00 -6.94
CA ALA A 107 -7.68 -15.07 -7.73
C ALA A 107 -8.89 -15.33 -6.84
N HIS A 108 -8.78 -16.28 -5.89
CA HIS A 108 -9.85 -16.56 -4.93
C HIS A 108 -10.13 -15.35 -4.03
N ALA A 109 -9.09 -14.63 -3.58
CA ALA A 109 -9.29 -13.43 -2.79
C ALA A 109 -10.15 -12.39 -3.52
N ILE A 110 -9.81 -12.10 -4.77
CA ILE A 110 -10.56 -11.13 -5.60
C ILE A 110 -12.00 -11.61 -5.82
N LEU A 111 -12.19 -12.89 -6.11
CA LEU A 111 -13.51 -13.47 -6.35
C LEU A 111 -14.41 -13.42 -5.10
N CYS A 112 -13.88 -13.39 -3.88
CA CYS A 112 -14.69 -13.17 -2.68
C CYS A 112 -15.50 -11.87 -2.75
N ALA A 113 -15.06 -10.88 -3.54
CA ALA A 113 -15.76 -9.63 -3.80
C ALA A 113 -16.58 -9.68 -5.12
N ALA A 114 -17.10 -10.83 -5.52
CA ALA A 114 -17.81 -11.04 -6.79
C ALA A 114 -18.95 -10.04 -7.04
N ASP A 115 -19.64 -9.58 -6.00
CA ASP A 115 -20.73 -8.59 -6.11
C ASP A 115 -20.24 -7.19 -6.46
N SER A 116 -18.96 -6.88 -6.17
CA SER A 116 -18.32 -5.62 -6.52
C SER A 116 -17.56 -5.68 -7.86
N LEU A 117 -17.39 -6.87 -8.46
CA LEU A 117 -16.73 -7.04 -9.75
C LEU A 117 -17.69 -6.75 -10.90
N SER A 118 -17.86 -5.47 -11.22
CA SER A 118 -18.70 -5.01 -12.33
C SER A 118 -18.22 -3.65 -12.86
N GLY A 119 -18.35 -3.46 -14.18
CA GLY A 119 -17.88 -2.23 -14.84
C GLY A 119 -16.36 -2.04 -14.71
N ASN A 120 -15.93 -0.79 -14.72
CA ASN A 120 -14.51 -0.46 -14.57
C ASN A 120 -14.03 -0.74 -13.14
N CYS A 121 -12.95 -1.48 -12.98
CA CYS A 121 -12.39 -1.72 -11.67
C CYS A 121 -10.85 -1.69 -11.64
N ILE A 122 -10.31 -1.23 -10.52
CA ILE A 122 -8.89 -1.39 -10.17
C ILE A 122 -8.78 -2.42 -9.05
N VAL A 123 -7.98 -3.46 -9.28
CA VAL A 123 -7.54 -4.38 -8.23
C VAL A 123 -6.19 -3.89 -7.72
N ALA A 124 -6.05 -3.67 -6.42
CA ALA A 124 -4.80 -3.23 -5.80
C ALA A 124 -4.51 -3.98 -4.50
N PHE A 125 -3.36 -4.65 -4.43
CA PHE A 125 -2.96 -5.38 -3.22
C PHE A 125 -2.46 -4.43 -2.13
N ALA A 126 -2.99 -4.59 -0.91
CA ALA A 126 -2.77 -3.67 0.21
C ALA A 126 -1.38 -3.79 0.90
N ASP A 127 -0.40 -4.33 0.23
CA ASP A 127 1.00 -4.36 0.70
C ASP A 127 1.94 -3.52 -0.16
N THR A 128 1.38 -2.74 -1.06
CA THR A 128 2.08 -1.89 -2.02
C THR A 128 1.60 -0.45 -1.88
N LEU A 129 2.55 0.47 -1.77
CA LEU A 129 2.36 1.90 -2.00
C LEU A 129 3.21 2.32 -3.21
N PHE A 130 2.94 3.49 -3.77
CA PHE A 130 3.62 3.92 -4.99
C PHE A 130 3.61 5.44 -5.14
N LYS A 131 4.46 5.93 -6.03
CA LYS A 131 4.35 7.25 -6.63
C LYS A 131 4.09 7.07 -8.11
N ALA A 132 2.97 7.59 -8.60
CA ALA A 132 2.65 7.58 -10.03
C ALA A 132 1.67 8.70 -10.38
N ASN A 133 1.70 9.11 -11.64
CA ASN A 133 0.61 9.84 -12.26
C ASN A 133 -0.21 8.84 -13.07
N PHE A 134 -1.39 8.46 -12.56
CA PHE A 134 -2.29 7.56 -13.27
C PHE A 134 -3.02 8.33 -14.39
N SER A 135 -2.46 8.29 -15.58
CA SER A 135 -3.23 8.61 -16.79
C SER A 135 -3.36 7.33 -17.59
N PHE A 136 -4.57 6.87 -17.81
CA PHE A 136 -4.86 5.74 -18.67
C PHE A 136 -6.15 5.99 -19.46
N ASP A 137 -6.23 5.38 -20.63
CA ASP A 137 -7.44 5.40 -21.44
C ASP A 137 -8.43 4.37 -20.87
N PRO A 138 -9.63 4.77 -20.42
CA PRO A 138 -10.62 3.84 -19.89
C PRO A 138 -11.18 2.87 -20.96
N ASN A 139 -10.88 3.08 -22.23
CA ASN A 139 -11.26 2.16 -23.32
C ASN A 139 -10.24 1.04 -23.55
N GLU A 140 -9.09 1.05 -22.89
CA GLU A 140 -8.15 -0.09 -22.92
C GLU A 140 -8.75 -1.28 -22.19
N ASP A 141 -8.56 -2.50 -22.69
CA ASP A 141 -9.10 -3.71 -22.04
C ASP A 141 -8.58 -3.87 -20.62
N GLY A 142 -7.32 -3.50 -20.39
CA GLY A 142 -6.71 -3.47 -19.07
C GLY A 142 -5.28 -2.93 -19.06
N LEU A 143 -4.89 -2.43 -17.88
CA LEU A 143 -3.52 -2.03 -17.58
C LEU A 143 -2.98 -2.81 -16.39
N ILE A 144 -1.71 -3.21 -16.50
CA ILE A 144 -0.99 -3.89 -15.43
C ILE A 144 0.21 -3.03 -15.07
N TRP A 145 0.23 -2.44 -13.86
CA TRP A 145 1.37 -1.62 -13.46
C TRP A 145 2.58 -2.48 -13.15
N VAL A 146 3.70 -2.10 -13.76
CA VAL A 146 4.97 -2.82 -13.67
C VAL A 146 6.11 -1.90 -13.28
N GLN A 147 7.11 -2.48 -12.64
CA GLN A 147 8.38 -1.84 -12.30
C GLN A 147 9.53 -2.71 -12.78
N LYS A 148 10.54 -2.08 -13.37
CA LYS A 148 11.79 -2.77 -13.70
C LYS A 148 12.57 -3.03 -12.42
N VAL A 149 12.96 -4.31 -12.21
CA VAL A 149 13.68 -4.77 -11.02
C VAL A 149 14.94 -5.56 -11.43
N GLU A 150 15.95 -5.56 -10.57
CA GLU A 150 17.18 -6.33 -10.80
C GLU A 150 16.97 -7.84 -10.59
N ASP A 151 16.24 -8.22 -9.55
CA ASP A 151 15.88 -9.62 -9.27
C ASP A 151 14.36 -9.81 -9.29
N PRO A 152 13.80 -10.36 -10.39
CA PRO A 152 12.37 -10.59 -10.54
C PRO A 152 11.87 -11.91 -9.92
N SER A 153 12.72 -12.74 -9.33
CA SER A 153 12.41 -14.13 -8.93
C SER A 153 11.26 -14.25 -7.92
N ALA A 154 11.03 -13.21 -7.11
CA ALA A 154 9.98 -13.16 -6.09
C ALA A 154 8.62 -12.67 -6.60
N PHE A 155 8.54 -12.22 -7.86
CA PHE A 155 7.38 -11.52 -8.41
C PHE A 155 6.77 -12.24 -9.62
N GLY A 156 5.51 -11.94 -9.91
CA GLY A 156 4.97 -12.13 -11.24
C GLY A 156 5.62 -11.14 -12.20
N VAL A 157 5.94 -11.57 -13.41
CA VAL A 157 6.55 -10.74 -14.45
C VAL A 157 5.74 -10.79 -15.73
N VAL A 158 5.92 -9.76 -16.57
CA VAL A 158 5.31 -9.70 -17.90
C VAL A 158 6.36 -9.60 -19.00
N LYS A 159 6.05 -10.15 -20.18
CA LYS A 159 6.74 -9.80 -21.44
C LYS A 159 5.84 -8.89 -22.27
N VAL A 160 6.44 -8.06 -23.08
CA VAL A 160 5.73 -7.14 -23.97
C VAL A 160 6.26 -7.27 -25.39
N ASP A 161 5.40 -7.02 -26.38
CA ASP A 161 5.77 -6.94 -27.78
C ASP A 161 6.24 -5.52 -28.17
N GLU A 162 6.55 -5.35 -29.48
CA GLU A 162 6.97 -4.06 -30.07
C GLU A 162 5.89 -2.97 -29.99
N ASN A 163 4.62 -3.35 -29.84
CA ASN A 163 3.47 -2.45 -29.71
C ASN A 163 3.14 -2.14 -28.24
N ASN A 164 4.02 -2.54 -27.30
CA ASN A 164 3.82 -2.39 -25.87
C ASN A 164 2.55 -3.10 -25.35
N VAL A 165 2.21 -4.26 -25.94
CA VAL A 165 1.13 -5.15 -25.49
C VAL A 165 1.75 -6.32 -24.73
N ILE A 166 1.16 -6.71 -23.62
CA ILE A 166 1.64 -7.83 -22.81
C ILE A 166 1.36 -9.16 -23.54
N THR A 167 2.42 -9.93 -23.75
CA THR A 167 2.38 -11.23 -24.44
C THR A 167 2.36 -12.42 -23.50
N ASP A 168 2.93 -12.27 -22.32
CA ASP A 168 3.04 -13.37 -21.34
C ASP A 168 2.90 -12.83 -19.90
N PHE A 169 2.23 -13.61 -19.06
CA PHE A 169 2.20 -13.46 -17.62
C PHE A 169 2.87 -14.69 -16.99
N VAL A 170 3.91 -14.50 -16.18
CA VAL A 170 4.67 -15.59 -15.57
C VAL A 170 4.83 -15.37 -14.07
N GLU A 171 4.27 -16.27 -13.27
CA GLU A 171 4.32 -16.17 -11.80
C GLU A 171 5.64 -16.75 -11.26
N LYS A 172 6.43 -15.94 -10.56
CA LYS A 172 7.63 -16.32 -9.77
C LYS A 172 8.50 -17.38 -10.45
N SER A 173 8.97 -17.11 -11.67
CA SER A 173 9.77 -18.07 -12.43
C SER A 173 11.13 -18.35 -11.75
N PRO A 174 11.55 -19.62 -11.67
CA PRO A 174 12.89 -19.96 -11.18
C PRO A 174 14.00 -19.57 -12.16
N THR A 175 13.66 -19.27 -13.42
CA THR A 175 14.57 -18.79 -14.45
C THR A 175 14.18 -17.37 -14.86
N PHE A 176 15.17 -16.58 -15.28
CA PHE A 176 14.93 -15.24 -15.76
C PHE A 176 14.02 -15.26 -17.01
N VAL A 177 12.92 -14.51 -16.93
CA VAL A 177 11.92 -14.37 -18.03
C VAL A 177 11.85 -12.92 -18.51
N SER A 178 11.75 -11.99 -17.58
CA SER A 178 11.66 -10.55 -17.81
C SER A 178 12.03 -9.80 -16.53
N ASP A 179 12.52 -8.58 -16.65
CA ASP A 179 12.77 -7.68 -15.52
C ASP A 179 11.57 -6.77 -15.18
N LEU A 180 10.45 -6.92 -15.91
CA LEU A 180 9.22 -6.15 -15.67
C LEU A 180 8.35 -6.87 -14.63
N ALA A 181 8.58 -6.57 -13.35
CA ALA A 181 7.81 -7.12 -12.24
C ALA A 181 6.45 -6.43 -12.09
N ILE A 182 5.42 -7.23 -11.84
CA ILE A 182 4.07 -6.74 -11.57
C ILE A 182 4.02 -6.14 -10.17
N VAL A 183 3.55 -4.88 -10.05
CA VAL A 183 3.53 -4.12 -8.80
C VAL A 183 2.36 -4.51 -7.90
N GLY A 184 1.35 -5.17 -8.45
CA GLY A 184 0.15 -5.54 -7.70
C GLY A 184 -1.01 -4.55 -7.87
N ILE A 185 -0.99 -3.75 -8.93
CA ILE A 185 -2.08 -2.85 -9.31
C ILE A 185 -2.49 -3.19 -10.73
N TYR A 186 -3.80 -3.34 -10.96
CA TYR A 186 -4.39 -3.80 -12.20
C TYR A 186 -5.66 -3.02 -12.49
N TYR A 187 -5.82 -2.52 -13.71
CA TYR A 187 -7.07 -1.95 -14.20
C TYR A 187 -7.74 -2.89 -15.16
N PHE A 188 -9.05 -3.00 -15.07
CA PHE A 188 -9.93 -3.74 -15.97
C PHE A 188 -11.09 -2.85 -16.38
N ASN A 189 -11.39 -2.79 -17.67
CA ASN A 189 -12.58 -2.08 -18.17
C ASN A 189 -13.86 -2.89 -18.01
N ASP A 190 -13.75 -4.19 -17.74
CA ASP A 190 -14.87 -5.13 -17.59
C ASP A 190 -14.65 -6.06 -16.38
N GLY A 191 -15.17 -5.63 -15.23
CA GLY A 191 -15.11 -6.39 -13.98
C GLY A 191 -15.92 -7.69 -14.04
N GLU A 192 -17.01 -7.76 -14.82
CA GLU A 192 -17.79 -8.97 -15.03
C GLU A 192 -16.96 -10.03 -15.76
N ASN A 193 -16.18 -9.62 -16.77
CA ASN A 193 -15.27 -10.54 -17.46
C ASN A 193 -14.22 -11.06 -16.49
N LEU A 194 -13.57 -10.18 -15.72
CA LEU A 194 -12.62 -10.61 -14.68
C LEU A 194 -13.28 -11.63 -13.73
N LYS A 195 -14.48 -11.35 -13.21
CA LYS A 195 -15.21 -12.27 -12.32
C LYS A 195 -15.40 -13.64 -12.96
N ASN A 196 -15.83 -13.67 -14.22
CA ASN A 196 -16.06 -14.92 -14.94
C ASN A 196 -14.77 -15.74 -15.11
N GLU A 197 -13.63 -15.08 -15.40
CA GLU A 197 -12.34 -15.77 -15.52
C GLU A 197 -11.81 -16.28 -14.17
N LEU A 198 -12.01 -15.51 -13.10
CA LEU A 198 -11.67 -15.97 -11.75
C LEU A 198 -12.51 -17.19 -11.36
N GLN A 199 -13.83 -17.16 -11.61
CA GLN A 199 -14.73 -18.29 -11.37
C GLN A 199 -14.34 -19.51 -12.19
N TYR A 200 -13.97 -19.32 -13.48
CA TYR A 200 -13.49 -20.39 -14.35
C TYR A 200 -12.27 -21.12 -13.78
N LEU A 201 -11.32 -20.39 -13.16
CA LEU A 201 -10.17 -21.04 -12.52
C LEU A 201 -10.59 -21.96 -11.37
N LEU A 202 -11.56 -21.53 -10.56
CA LEU A 202 -12.06 -22.33 -9.43
C LEU A 202 -12.86 -23.54 -9.90
N ASP A 203 -13.77 -23.37 -10.86
CA ASP A 203 -14.63 -24.43 -11.40
C ASP A 203 -13.84 -25.55 -12.08
N ASN A 204 -12.67 -25.22 -12.65
CA ASN A 204 -11.79 -26.17 -13.34
C ASN A 204 -10.56 -26.57 -12.53
N ASP A 205 -10.47 -26.16 -11.25
CA ASP A 205 -9.35 -26.41 -10.34
C ASP A 205 -7.97 -26.03 -10.91
N ILE A 206 -7.90 -24.92 -11.66
CA ILE A 206 -6.67 -24.43 -12.29
C ILE A 206 -5.83 -23.66 -11.27
N LYS A 207 -4.79 -24.30 -10.79
CA LYS A 207 -3.87 -23.77 -9.77
C LYS A 207 -2.44 -23.68 -10.28
N ASP A 208 -1.70 -22.73 -9.76
CA ASP A 208 -0.23 -22.71 -9.83
C ASP A 208 0.33 -22.80 -8.41
N ARG A 209 1.24 -23.74 -8.16
CA ARG A 209 1.84 -24.02 -6.83
C ARG A 209 0.80 -24.21 -5.72
N GLY A 210 -0.34 -24.81 -6.07
CA GLY A 210 -1.41 -25.11 -5.12
C GLY A 210 -2.39 -23.97 -4.83
N GLU A 211 -2.23 -22.82 -5.48
CA GLU A 211 -3.07 -21.63 -5.30
C GLU A 211 -3.71 -21.18 -6.61
N TYR A 212 -4.90 -20.58 -6.54
CA TYR A 212 -5.54 -19.90 -7.67
C TYR A 212 -4.91 -18.52 -7.83
N GLN A 213 -4.08 -18.35 -8.87
CA GLN A 213 -3.35 -17.11 -9.10
C GLN A 213 -4.08 -16.18 -10.08
N LEU A 214 -4.06 -14.87 -9.79
CA LEU A 214 -4.62 -13.87 -10.70
C LEU A 214 -3.95 -13.92 -12.08
N THR A 215 -2.64 -14.18 -12.13
CA THR A 215 -1.87 -14.29 -13.36
C THR A 215 -2.42 -15.35 -14.31
N ASN A 216 -3.02 -16.44 -13.80
CA ASN A 216 -3.67 -17.47 -14.62
C ASN A 216 -4.98 -16.94 -15.25
N ALA A 217 -5.75 -16.12 -14.53
CA ALA A 217 -6.93 -15.47 -15.10
C ALA A 217 -6.54 -14.47 -16.20
N LEU A 218 -5.50 -13.66 -15.96
CA LEU A 218 -4.97 -12.72 -16.97
C LEU A 218 -4.51 -13.43 -18.23
N GLU A 219 -3.82 -14.56 -18.08
CA GLU A 219 -3.39 -15.39 -19.22
C GLU A 219 -4.59 -15.92 -20.03
N ASN A 220 -5.65 -16.40 -19.34
CA ASN A 220 -6.88 -16.84 -20.02
C ASN A 220 -7.57 -15.67 -20.75
N MET A 221 -7.70 -14.51 -20.11
CA MET A 221 -8.29 -13.33 -20.72
C MET A 221 -7.53 -12.92 -21.99
N LYS A 222 -6.20 -12.91 -21.93
CA LYS A 222 -5.33 -12.65 -23.08
C LYS A 222 -5.55 -13.66 -24.21
N GLN A 223 -5.62 -14.96 -23.89
CA GLN A 223 -5.87 -16.02 -24.89
C GLN A 223 -7.25 -15.88 -25.55
N LYS A 224 -8.21 -15.26 -24.86
CA LYS A 224 -9.54 -14.90 -25.40
C LYS A 224 -9.55 -13.59 -26.20
N GLY A 225 -8.38 -12.95 -26.37
CA GLY A 225 -8.19 -11.81 -27.26
C GLY A 225 -8.14 -10.45 -26.56
N LEU A 226 -8.22 -10.38 -25.22
CA LEU A 226 -8.04 -9.11 -24.50
C LEU A 226 -6.58 -8.66 -24.57
N LYS A 227 -6.38 -7.35 -24.69
CA LYS A 227 -5.07 -6.72 -24.81
C LYS A 227 -4.74 -5.95 -23.53
N PHE A 228 -3.76 -6.43 -22.80
CA PHE A 228 -3.25 -5.73 -21.63
C PHE A 228 -2.02 -4.91 -22.00
N LYS A 229 -1.90 -3.72 -21.45
CA LYS A 229 -0.72 -2.86 -21.59
C LYS A 229 0.00 -2.69 -20.25
N PRO A 230 1.32 -2.56 -20.24
CA PRO A 230 2.05 -2.23 -19.01
C PRO A 230 1.85 -0.75 -18.66
N GLY A 231 1.36 -0.48 -17.46
CA GLY A 231 1.41 0.82 -16.82
C GLY A 231 2.77 1.06 -16.15
N LYS A 232 3.20 2.31 -16.05
CA LYS A 232 4.45 2.68 -15.38
C LYS A 232 4.14 3.36 -14.05
N ILE A 233 5.00 3.11 -13.06
CA ILE A 233 5.05 3.87 -11.82
C ILE A 233 6.40 4.57 -11.72
N ASP A 234 6.44 5.70 -11.01
CA ASP A 234 7.69 6.44 -10.77
C ASP A 234 8.52 5.75 -9.67
N GLU A 235 7.84 5.25 -8.64
CA GLU A 235 8.48 4.61 -7.49
C GLU A 235 7.55 3.56 -6.88
N TRP A 236 8.07 2.36 -6.65
CA TRP A 236 7.42 1.28 -5.94
C TRP A 236 7.87 1.24 -4.49
N LEU A 237 6.92 1.29 -3.57
CA LEU A 237 7.15 1.35 -2.13
C LEU A 237 6.55 0.10 -1.48
N ASP A 238 7.32 -0.98 -1.44
CA ASP A 238 6.91 -2.23 -0.79
C ASP A 238 6.79 -2.05 0.73
N CYS A 239 5.87 -2.79 1.34
CA CYS A 239 5.67 -2.87 2.79
C CYS A 239 5.77 -4.32 3.29
N GLY A 240 6.54 -5.17 2.62
CA GLY A 240 6.59 -6.62 2.86
C GLY A 240 7.27 -7.05 4.15
N ASN A 241 8.21 -6.27 4.67
CA ASN A 241 8.99 -6.56 5.87
C ASN A 241 9.34 -5.27 6.63
N LYS A 242 10.02 -5.38 7.78
CA LYS A 242 10.36 -4.23 8.64
C LYS A 242 11.22 -3.19 7.91
N GLU A 243 12.25 -3.62 7.21
CA GLU A 243 13.16 -2.75 6.47
C GLU A 243 12.42 -1.98 5.38
N ALA A 244 11.56 -2.66 4.63
CA ALA A 244 10.73 -2.06 3.59
C ALA A 244 9.74 -1.05 4.17
N VAL A 245 9.08 -1.35 5.31
CA VAL A 245 8.14 -0.41 5.97
C VAL A 245 8.87 0.84 6.45
N VAL A 246 10.05 0.72 7.07
CA VAL A 246 10.85 1.87 7.52
C VAL A 246 11.30 2.72 6.33
N TYR A 247 11.76 2.08 5.25
CA TYR A 247 12.11 2.78 4.02
C TYR A 247 10.89 3.50 3.40
N THR A 248 9.77 2.79 3.30
CA THR A 248 8.52 3.37 2.78
C THR A 248 8.03 4.53 3.64
N ASN A 249 8.16 4.43 4.98
CA ASN A 249 7.86 5.53 5.89
C ASN A 249 8.71 6.78 5.58
N LYS A 250 10.03 6.60 5.41
CA LYS A 250 10.94 7.67 5.01
C LYS A 250 10.50 8.32 3.70
N ARG A 251 10.23 7.51 2.66
CA ARG A 251 9.82 8.02 1.34
C ARG A 251 8.47 8.75 1.39
N MET A 252 7.50 8.21 2.15
CA MET A 252 6.19 8.86 2.31
C MET A 252 6.30 10.19 3.06
N LEU A 253 7.17 10.30 4.06
CA LEU A 253 7.46 11.56 4.74
C LEU A 253 8.09 12.59 3.79
N ASP A 254 9.01 12.18 2.90
CA ASP A 254 9.55 13.05 1.85
C ASP A 254 8.47 13.53 0.86
N LEU A 255 7.62 12.60 0.40
CA LEU A 255 6.57 12.91 -0.57
C LEU A 255 5.47 13.81 -0.01
N LYS A 256 5.26 13.78 1.30
CA LYS A 256 4.22 14.55 2.00
C LYS A 256 4.80 15.72 2.85
N LYS A 257 6.10 16.05 2.69
CA LYS A 257 6.80 17.07 3.52
C LYS A 257 6.17 18.46 3.50
N ASP A 258 5.40 18.77 2.44
CA ASP A 258 4.70 20.05 2.31
C ASP A 258 3.32 20.04 2.98
N GLN A 259 2.92 18.92 3.60
CA GLN A 259 1.70 18.79 4.40
C GLN A 259 2.00 19.03 5.89
N ASP A 260 0.96 19.39 6.64
CA ASP A 260 1.04 19.47 8.09
C ASP A 260 1.01 18.07 8.72
N LEU A 261 2.17 17.54 9.02
CA LEU A 261 2.37 16.18 9.55
C LEU A 261 2.64 16.16 11.07
N VAL A 262 2.69 17.31 11.71
CA VAL A 262 2.95 17.44 13.14
C VAL A 262 1.71 17.99 13.84
N SER A 263 1.18 17.23 14.79
CA SER A 263 0.00 17.67 15.54
C SER A 263 0.25 18.96 16.31
N SER A 264 -0.73 19.87 16.30
CA SER A 264 -0.65 21.17 16.98
C SER A 264 -0.61 21.07 18.51
N ASP A 265 -0.95 19.91 19.08
CA ASP A 265 -0.93 19.63 20.52
C ASP A 265 0.36 18.95 21.00
N LEU A 266 1.37 18.81 20.11
CA LEU A 266 2.69 18.32 20.47
C LEU A 266 3.27 19.14 21.65
N LYS A 267 3.70 18.45 22.71
CA LYS A 267 4.49 19.04 23.78
C LYS A 267 5.97 18.74 23.56
N LEU A 268 6.73 19.79 23.32
CA LEU A 268 8.17 19.71 23.06
C LEU A 268 8.93 20.45 24.17
N GLU A 269 9.62 19.70 25.05
CA GLU A 269 10.33 20.22 26.20
C GLU A 269 11.83 19.95 26.10
N ASN A 270 12.67 20.99 26.08
CA ASN A 270 14.14 20.87 25.97
C ASN A 270 14.56 19.85 24.86
N SER A 271 13.92 19.89 23.70
CA SER A 271 14.03 18.87 22.65
C SER A 271 14.09 19.51 21.28
N GLN A 272 14.62 18.75 20.30
CA GLN A 272 14.69 19.16 18.91
C GLN A 272 13.92 18.18 18.03
N LEU A 273 13.04 18.70 17.17
CA LEU A 273 12.41 17.94 16.09
C LEU A 273 13.08 18.31 14.77
N ILE A 274 13.58 17.30 14.03
CA ILE A 274 14.25 17.45 12.74
C ILE A 274 13.34 16.91 11.64
N PRO A 275 12.74 17.77 10.78
CA PRO A 275 11.87 17.34 9.71
C PRO A 275 12.59 16.51 8.63
N PRO A 276 11.83 15.76 7.79
CA PRO A 276 10.40 15.52 7.89
C PRO A 276 10.06 14.46 8.93
N CYS A 277 9.03 14.71 9.73
CA CYS A 277 8.50 13.79 10.73
C CYS A 277 6.98 13.79 10.71
N PHE A 278 6.37 12.67 11.08
CA PHE A 278 4.97 12.60 11.45
C PHE A 278 4.87 12.51 12.99
N ILE A 279 4.10 13.39 13.61
CA ILE A 279 3.83 13.38 15.05
C ILE A 279 2.32 13.41 15.27
N GLY A 280 1.81 12.36 15.87
CA GLY A 280 0.39 12.20 16.19
C GLY A 280 -0.07 13.08 17.35
N LYS A 281 -1.34 12.90 17.74
CA LYS A 281 -1.98 13.67 18.83
C LYS A 281 -1.47 13.24 20.21
N ASN A 282 -1.49 14.18 21.15
CA ASN A 282 -1.12 13.96 22.55
C ASN A 282 0.30 13.37 22.72
N VAL A 283 1.24 13.72 21.85
CA VAL A 283 2.63 13.28 21.95
C VAL A 283 3.41 14.23 22.83
N VAL A 284 4.27 13.66 23.69
CA VAL A 284 5.19 14.42 24.56
C VAL A 284 6.62 14.00 24.24
N ILE A 285 7.49 14.97 23.92
CA ILE A 285 8.90 14.76 23.66
C ILE A 285 9.72 15.64 24.63
N SER A 286 10.55 15.01 25.45
CA SER A 286 11.37 15.72 26.45
C SER A 286 12.84 15.30 26.41
N ASN A 287 13.76 16.25 26.54
CA ASN A 287 15.23 16.04 26.56
C ASN A 287 15.72 15.17 25.38
N SER A 288 15.16 15.33 24.19
CA SER A 288 15.34 14.38 23.09
C SER A 288 15.62 15.06 21.76
N ILE A 289 16.24 14.33 20.83
CA ILE A 289 16.38 14.69 19.42
C ILE A 289 15.59 13.65 18.61
N VAL A 290 14.57 14.10 17.89
CA VAL A 290 13.71 13.23 17.08
C VAL A 290 13.73 13.68 15.63
N GLY A 291 14.02 12.74 14.72
CA GLY A 291 14.11 13.00 13.29
C GLY A 291 15.56 12.93 12.78
N PRO A 292 15.75 13.04 11.43
CA PRO A 292 14.67 13.08 10.45
C PRO A 292 14.01 11.72 10.24
N TYR A 293 12.87 11.71 9.53
CA TYR A 293 12.16 10.51 9.07
C TYR A 293 11.58 9.63 10.20
N VAL A 294 11.12 10.27 11.26
CA VAL A 294 10.45 9.58 12.37
C VAL A 294 8.95 9.77 12.28
N SER A 295 8.21 8.68 12.47
CA SER A 295 6.77 8.70 12.68
C SER A 295 6.46 8.26 14.12
N ILE A 296 5.73 9.09 14.87
CA ILE A 296 5.28 8.79 16.24
C ILE A 296 3.74 8.82 16.25
N GLY A 297 3.13 7.72 16.65
CA GLY A 297 1.68 7.59 16.79
C GLY A 297 1.12 8.30 18.02
N ASP A 298 -0.20 8.44 18.04
CA ASP A 298 -0.94 9.17 19.08
C ASP A 298 -0.64 8.65 20.51
N ASN A 299 -0.75 9.54 21.50
CA ASN A 299 -0.63 9.25 22.93
C ASN A 299 0.71 8.63 23.33
N SER A 300 1.78 8.91 22.59
CA SER A 300 3.11 8.36 22.84
C SER A 300 4.02 9.37 23.52
N SER A 301 5.07 8.89 24.18
CA SER A 301 6.07 9.75 24.82
C SER A 301 7.49 9.30 24.50
N VAL A 302 8.38 10.28 24.30
CA VAL A 302 9.81 10.08 24.08
C VAL A 302 10.58 10.95 25.05
N ALA A 303 11.46 10.35 25.87
CA ALA A 303 12.27 11.04 26.85
C ALA A 303 13.74 10.62 26.78
N ASP A 304 14.68 11.56 27.03
CA ASP A 304 16.12 11.32 27.12
C ASP A 304 16.69 10.49 25.94
N SER A 305 16.21 10.74 24.71
CA SER A 305 16.42 9.83 23.56
C SER A 305 16.89 10.56 22.31
N VAL A 306 17.58 9.80 21.42
CA VAL A 306 17.90 10.20 20.05
C VAL A 306 17.30 9.18 19.10
N ILE A 307 16.43 9.65 18.21
CA ILE A 307 15.68 8.75 17.31
C ILE A 307 15.69 9.31 15.90
N SER A 308 16.08 8.48 14.92
CA SER A 308 16.04 8.81 13.50
C SER A 308 15.47 7.65 12.69
N ASN A 309 14.94 7.92 11.49
CA ASN A 309 14.46 6.97 10.51
C ASN A 309 13.70 5.77 11.13
N SER A 310 12.69 6.04 11.94
CA SER A 310 12.02 5.02 12.75
C SER A 310 10.50 5.22 12.80
N VAL A 311 9.77 4.13 13.05
CA VAL A 311 8.33 4.12 13.23
C VAL A 311 7.99 3.70 14.65
N ILE A 312 7.31 4.56 15.38
CA ILE A 312 6.78 4.32 16.73
C ILE A 312 5.26 4.40 16.64
N GLN A 313 4.59 3.30 16.99
CA GLN A 313 3.12 3.26 16.90
C GLN A 313 2.48 3.90 18.16
N HIS A 314 1.15 3.80 18.25
CA HIS A 314 0.34 4.49 19.26
C HIS A 314 0.61 4.01 20.69
N ASN A 315 0.36 4.87 21.68
CA ASN A 315 0.40 4.56 23.11
C ASN A 315 1.75 3.98 23.57
N THR A 316 2.86 4.40 22.95
CA THR A 316 4.20 3.82 23.17
C THR A 316 5.07 4.81 23.94
N LYS A 317 5.81 4.30 24.91
CA LYS A 317 6.76 5.05 25.72
C LYS A 317 8.18 4.64 25.36
N VAL A 318 9.03 5.63 25.08
CA VAL A 318 10.45 5.43 24.77
C VAL A 318 11.27 6.29 25.72
N ASN A 319 12.19 5.67 26.44
CA ASN A 319 13.05 6.36 27.39
C ASN A 319 14.50 5.92 27.28
N ALA A 320 15.44 6.87 27.38
CA ALA A 320 16.89 6.64 27.39
C ALA A 320 17.39 5.81 26.20
N ALA A 321 16.85 6.07 25.00
CA ALA A 321 17.06 5.27 23.79
C ALA A 321 17.93 5.99 22.76
N ASN A 322 18.71 5.22 22.00
CA ASN A 322 19.34 5.65 20.76
C ASN A 322 18.86 4.70 19.66
N LEU A 323 17.93 5.16 18.81
CA LEU A 323 17.27 4.30 17.81
C LEU A 323 17.44 4.86 16.41
N GLU A 324 17.81 3.99 15.50
CA GLU A 324 17.83 4.23 14.07
C GLU A 324 17.27 3.01 13.33
N ASN A 325 16.64 3.23 12.19
CA ASN A 325 16.08 2.16 11.36
C ASN A 325 15.18 1.19 12.15
N SER A 326 14.43 1.72 13.12
CA SER A 326 13.71 0.91 14.10
C SER A 326 12.20 0.99 13.92
N MET A 327 11.51 -0.04 14.40
CA MET A 327 10.07 -0.09 14.40
C MET A 327 9.57 -0.62 15.76
N LEU A 328 8.79 0.20 16.47
CA LEU A 328 8.15 -0.16 17.72
C LEU A 328 6.64 -0.24 17.52
N GLY A 329 6.02 -1.31 18.04
CA GLY A 329 4.57 -1.51 17.99
C GLY A 329 3.80 -0.57 18.89
N SER A 330 2.49 -0.72 18.96
CA SER A 330 1.63 -0.02 19.92
C SER A 330 1.74 -0.62 21.32
N GLU A 331 1.45 0.19 22.34
CA GLU A 331 1.45 -0.21 23.76
C GLU A 331 2.83 -0.72 24.25
N VAL A 332 3.93 -0.27 23.64
CA VAL A 332 5.29 -0.66 24.02
C VAL A 332 5.83 0.30 25.08
N ASP A 333 6.45 -0.23 26.12
CA ASP A 333 7.27 0.52 27.07
C ASP A 333 8.74 0.09 26.85
N TYR A 334 9.53 0.96 26.21
CA TYR A 334 10.92 0.70 25.86
C TYR A 334 11.86 1.61 26.66
N VAL A 335 12.75 1.00 27.43
CA VAL A 335 13.81 1.68 28.16
C VAL A 335 15.16 1.19 27.67
N GLY A 336 15.94 2.11 27.10
CA GLY A 336 17.30 1.83 26.64
C GLY A 336 18.28 1.63 27.80
N LYS A 337 19.45 1.07 27.53
CA LYS A 337 20.51 0.93 28.52
C LYS A 337 21.40 2.17 28.52
N LYS A 338 21.61 2.75 29.69
CA LYS A 338 22.69 3.74 29.94
C LYS A 338 23.94 2.94 30.33
N SER A 339 25.07 3.21 29.71
CA SER A 339 26.35 2.60 30.06
C SER A 339 27.23 3.62 30.77
N GLU A 340 27.83 3.22 31.88
CA GLU A 340 28.90 3.96 32.53
C GLU A 340 30.23 3.35 32.10
N ILE A 341 31.13 4.17 31.56
CA ILE A 341 32.36 3.69 30.93
C ILE A 341 33.53 4.52 31.46
N SER A 342 34.61 3.86 31.82
CA SER A 342 35.91 4.48 32.06
C SER A 342 36.94 3.83 31.12
N ILE A 343 37.41 4.60 30.12
CA ILE A 343 38.33 4.11 29.09
C ILE A 343 39.55 5.03 29.08
N GLY A 344 40.76 4.43 29.14
CA GLY A 344 42.02 5.16 29.08
C GLY A 344 42.41 5.57 27.65
N ASP A 345 43.50 6.32 27.56
CA ASP A 345 44.03 6.83 26.29
C ASP A 345 44.36 5.68 25.29
N TYR A 346 44.24 5.98 24.01
CA TYR A 346 44.54 5.03 22.89
C TYR A 346 43.68 3.73 22.85
N SER A 347 42.61 3.68 23.63
CA SER A 347 41.71 2.52 23.64
C SER A 347 40.70 2.62 22.49
N LYS A 348 40.28 1.44 21.96
CA LYS A 348 39.19 1.29 21.01
C LYS A 348 38.08 0.46 21.66
N TYR A 349 36.91 1.03 21.79
CA TYR A 349 35.71 0.38 22.31
C TYR A 349 34.69 0.24 21.20
N ILE A 350 34.19 -0.99 20.98
CA ILE A 350 33.17 -1.28 19.99
C ILE A 350 32.05 -2.05 20.72
N VAL A 351 30.81 -1.54 20.62
CA VAL A 351 29.60 -2.14 21.20
C VAL A 351 28.87 -2.95 20.14
#